data_ff0b01bfd29a2f207d33959a37d563da
#
_entry.id   ff0b01bfd29a2f207d33959a37d563da
#
_cell.length_a   1.000
_cell.length_b   1.000
_cell.length_c   1.000
_cell.angle_alpha   90.00
_cell.angle_beta   90.00
_cell.angle_gamma   90.00
#
_symmetry.space_group_name_H-M   'P 1'
#
loop_
_entity.id
_entity.type
_entity.pdbx_description
1 polymer ?
#
loop_
_entity_poly.entity_id
_entity_poly.type
_entity_poly.pdbx_seq_one_letter_code
_entity_poly.pdbx_strand_id
1 'polypeptide(L)'
;MILEARDVTVFYGDVCALAGVSLAVRDGEFLSIIGPNGAGKSTLINVLTGVLHPTSGDVRFNDRDVRGIGPVALARLGMARSFQLVHIFPDLTVLETLQAAVVSRLGRGTRLFASLAGDRQVQAQALEVAELFGLADQRHAASKHLPQGDKKLLDVASAFALRPSIILLDEPTSGVSTADKTAIMETLVTASRRIGCRAIIQVEHDMDIVFGYSDRIIALHEGKVLADAAPAAIRENRHVVDTVIGRLPDPA
;
A
#
# COMPACT_ATOMS: atom_id res chain seq x y z
N MET A 1 9.09 16.40 3.44
CA MET A 1 8.09 15.53 2.81
C MET A 1 8.71 14.21 2.45
N ILE A 2 7.97 13.08 2.54
CA ILE A 2 8.51 11.78 2.14
C ILE A 2 8.19 11.46 0.68
N LEU A 3 6.99 11.84 0.21
CA LEU A 3 6.53 11.65 -1.17
C LEU A 3 5.77 12.90 -1.62
N GLU A 4 5.97 13.30 -2.86
CA GLU A 4 5.31 14.47 -3.45
C GLU A 4 5.00 14.19 -4.92
N ALA A 5 3.80 14.51 -5.34
CA ALA A 5 3.39 14.56 -6.74
C ALA A 5 2.97 15.99 -7.07
N ARG A 6 3.40 16.53 -8.21
CA ARG A 6 3.12 17.90 -8.65
C ARG A 6 2.54 17.88 -10.05
N ASP A 7 1.34 18.41 -10.19
CA ASP A 7 0.63 18.62 -11.45
C ASP A 7 0.61 17.38 -12.36
N VAL A 8 0.46 16.21 -11.73
CA VAL A 8 0.48 14.91 -12.42
C VAL A 8 -0.72 14.78 -13.33
N THR A 9 -0.46 14.63 -14.63
CA THR A 9 -1.46 14.39 -15.66
C THR A 9 -1.16 13.07 -16.37
N VAL A 10 -2.19 12.27 -16.62
CA VAL A 10 -2.08 10.98 -17.32
C VAL A 10 -3.19 10.88 -18.36
N PHE A 11 -2.80 10.54 -19.57
CA PHE A 11 -3.71 10.19 -20.66
C PHE A 11 -3.55 8.71 -21.07
N TYR A 12 -4.68 8.05 -21.31
CA TYR A 12 -4.76 6.75 -22.02
C TYR A 12 -5.45 6.99 -23.37
N GLY A 13 -4.67 7.15 -24.41
CA GLY A 13 -5.19 7.67 -25.68
C GLY A 13 -5.82 9.05 -25.48
N ASP A 14 -7.10 9.19 -25.80
CA ASP A 14 -7.84 10.45 -25.64
C ASP A 14 -8.48 10.62 -24.24
N VAL A 15 -8.39 9.60 -23.38
CA VAL A 15 -9.00 9.64 -22.05
C VAL A 15 -8.04 10.21 -21.05
N CYS A 16 -8.40 11.35 -20.43
CA CYS A 16 -7.66 11.95 -19.33
C CYS A 16 -8.01 11.22 -18.02
N ALA A 17 -7.09 10.39 -17.51
CA ALA A 17 -7.28 9.63 -16.28
C ALA A 17 -6.86 10.40 -15.02
N LEU A 18 -5.89 11.31 -15.14
CA LEU A 18 -5.50 12.28 -14.10
C LEU A 18 -5.26 13.64 -14.75
N ALA A 19 -5.77 14.69 -14.15
CA ALA A 19 -5.73 16.05 -14.66
C ALA A 19 -5.14 17.03 -13.64
N GLY A 20 -3.81 17.14 -13.60
CA GLY A 20 -3.08 18.08 -12.73
C GLY A 20 -3.17 17.72 -11.24
N VAL A 21 -3.09 16.43 -10.89
CA VAL A 21 -3.16 15.99 -9.50
C VAL A 21 -1.87 16.33 -8.78
N SER A 22 -2.01 17.07 -7.66
CA SER A 22 -0.91 17.40 -6.76
C SER A 22 -1.23 16.90 -5.36
N LEU A 23 -0.24 16.26 -4.72
CA LEU A 23 -0.32 15.82 -3.33
C LEU A 23 1.08 15.76 -2.70
N ALA A 24 1.13 15.87 -1.39
CA ALA A 24 2.37 15.70 -0.63
C ALA A 24 2.08 14.85 0.61
N VAL A 25 2.94 13.89 0.92
CA VAL A 25 2.84 12.99 2.08
C VAL A 25 3.92 13.34 3.08
N ARG A 26 3.53 13.47 4.34
CA ARG A 26 4.43 13.84 5.45
C ARG A 26 4.97 12.61 6.15
N ASP A 27 6.05 12.80 6.87
CA ASP A 27 6.52 11.79 7.82
C ASP A 27 5.50 11.56 8.92
N GLY A 28 5.27 10.29 9.29
CA GLY A 28 4.31 9.87 10.28
C GLY A 28 2.86 9.84 9.80
N GLU A 29 2.59 10.18 8.54
CA GLU A 29 1.23 10.35 8.03
C GLU A 29 0.62 9.04 7.55
N PHE A 30 -0.64 8.82 7.94
CA PHE A 30 -1.52 7.81 7.36
C PHE A 30 -2.51 8.52 6.43
N LEU A 31 -2.28 8.41 5.12
CA LEU A 31 -3.09 9.05 4.08
C LEU A 31 -4.03 8.04 3.42
N SER A 32 -5.32 8.33 3.38
CA SER A 32 -6.27 7.58 2.55
C SER A 32 -6.63 8.34 1.27
N ILE A 33 -6.72 7.59 0.18
CA ILE A 33 -7.20 8.07 -1.11
C ILE A 33 -8.54 7.39 -1.38
N ILE A 34 -9.60 8.18 -1.49
CA ILE A 34 -10.96 7.71 -1.75
C ILE A 34 -11.48 8.26 -3.08
N GLY A 35 -12.53 7.64 -3.60
CA GLY A 35 -13.17 8.08 -4.85
C GLY A 35 -13.97 6.95 -5.48
N PRO A 36 -14.94 7.25 -6.36
CA PRO A 36 -15.69 6.23 -7.08
C PRO A 36 -14.81 5.43 -8.03
N ASN A 37 -15.37 4.36 -8.59
CA ASN A 37 -14.70 3.62 -9.65
C ASN A 37 -14.47 4.54 -10.86
N GLY A 38 -13.26 4.47 -11.44
CA GLY A 38 -12.87 5.36 -12.53
C GLY A 38 -12.37 6.75 -12.09
N ALA A 39 -12.34 7.08 -10.80
CA ALA A 39 -11.85 8.38 -10.32
C ALA A 39 -10.34 8.64 -10.54
N GLY A 40 -9.57 7.64 -10.96
CA GLY A 40 -8.13 7.77 -11.18
C GLY A 40 -7.25 7.23 -10.05
N LYS A 41 -7.81 6.63 -8.99
CA LYS A 41 -7.06 6.13 -7.83
C LYS A 41 -5.93 5.16 -8.20
N SER A 42 -6.23 4.10 -8.94
CA SER A 42 -5.22 3.10 -9.37
C SER A 42 -4.20 3.72 -10.31
N THR A 43 -4.61 4.66 -11.17
CA THR A 43 -3.68 5.42 -12.04
C THR A 43 -2.72 6.24 -11.19
N LEU A 44 -3.22 6.94 -10.18
CA LEU A 44 -2.39 7.73 -9.26
C LEU A 44 -1.39 6.82 -8.52
N ILE A 45 -1.84 5.72 -7.92
CA ILE A 45 -0.96 4.75 -7.26
C ILE A 45 0.10 4.20 -8.23
N ASN A 46 -0.27 3.89 -9.48
CA ASN A 46 0.67 3.42 -10.49
C ASN A 46 1.73 4.46 -10.83
N VAL A 47 1.35 5.74 -10.89
CA VAL A 47 2.31 6.84 -11.10
C VAL A 47 3.24 7.00 -9.90
N LEU A 48 2.70 7.05 -8.68
CA LEU A 48 3.48 7.20 -7.45
C LEU A 48 4.51 6.06 -7.28
N THR A 49 4.18 4.86 -7.74
CA THR A 49 5.02 3.65 -7.59
C THR A 49 5.88 3.34 -8.83
N GLY A 50 5.93 4.24 -9.81
CA GLY A 50 6.77 4.08 -11.00
C GLY A 50 6.34 2.96 -11.95
N VAL A 51 5.13 2.41 -11.78
CA VAL A 51 4.53 1.44 -12.72
C VAL A 51 4.06 2.14 -13.98
N LEU A 52 3.63 3.39 -13.85
CA LEU A 52 3.18 4.23 -14.94
C LEU A 52 3.93 5.57 -14.91
N HIS A 53 4.36 6.02 -16.07
CA HIS A 53 4.93 7.36 -16.21
C HIS A 53 3.83 8.38 -16.50
N PRO A 54 3.81 9.53 -15.81
CA PRO A 54 2.84 10.58 -16.11
C PRO A 54 3.12 11.20 -17.49
N THR A 55 2.09 11.71 -18.13
CA THR A 55 2.21 12.47 -19.37
C THR A 55 2.86 13.83 -19.09
N SER A 56 2.54 14.45 -17.95
CA SER A 56 3.19 15.67 -17.45
C SER A 56 3.16 15.69 -15.93
N GLY A 57 3.92 16.60 -15.33
CA GLY A 57 4.13 16.69 -13.89
C GLY A 57 5.32 15.87 -13.42
N ASP A 58 5.57 15.88 -12.11
CA ASP A 58 6.68 15.14 -11.51
C ASP A 58 6.28 14.44 -10.21
N VAL A 59 7.06 13.40 -9.85
CA VAL A 59 6.96 12.70 -8.56
C VAL A 59 8.33 12.72 -7.91
N ARG A 60 8.35 13.07 -6.61
CA ARG A 60 9.56 13.08 -5.79
C ARG A 60 9.40 12.17 -4.59
N PHE A 61 10.41 11.36 -4.34
CA PHE A 61 10.51 10.50 -3.17
C PHE A 61 11.79 10.81 -2.40
N ASN A 62 11.68 11.22 -1.13
CA ASN A 62 12.78 11.74 -0.32
C ASN A 62 13.57 12.83 -1.07
N ASP A 63 12.85 13.85 -1.57
CA ASP A 63 13.35 14.99 -2.37
C ASP A 63 14.03 14.63 -3.70
N ARG A 64 14.10 13.35 -4.05
CA ARG A 64 14.63 12.85 -5.31
C ARG A 64 13.54 12.70 -6.35
N ASP A 65 13.75 13.26 -7.55
CA ASP A 65 12.89 12.99 -8.69
C ASP A 65 12.96 11.50 -9.06
N VAL A 66 11.80 10.87 -9.15
CA VAL A 66 11.69 9.42 -9.41
C VAL A 66 11.11 9.11 -10.80
N ARG A 67 10.98 10.11 -11.65
CA ARG A 67 10.55 9.90 -13.04
C ARG A 67 11.52 8.95 -13.76
N GLY A 68 10.99 7.96 -14.45
CA GLY A 68 11.78 6.95 -15.14
C GLY A 68 12.41 5.89 -14.22
N ILE A 69 12.16 5.97 -12.91
CA ILE A 69 12.58 4.95 -11.95
C ILE A 69 11.46 3.91 -11.85
N GLY A 70 11.75 2.68 -12.28
CA GLY A 70 10.77 1.60 -12.20
C GLY A 70 10.55 1.08 -10.77
N PRO A 71 9.48 0.28 -10.55
CA PRO A 71 9.02 -0.15 -9.22
C PRO A 71 10.07 -0.95 -8.45
N VAL A 72 10.89 -1.77 -9.12
CA VAL A 72 11.98 -2.53 -8.46
C VAL A 72 13.04 -1.61 -7.87
N ALA A 73 13.40 -0.55 -8.57
CA ALA A 73 14.37 0.42 -8.08
C ALA A 73 13.78 1.29 -6.96
N LEU A 74 12.50 1.66 -7.05
CA LEU A 74 11.77 2.35 -5.97
C LEU A 74 11.67 1.51 -4.71
N ALA A 75 11.43 0.19 -4.85
CA ALA A 75 11.43 -0.73 -3.70
C ALA A 75 12.79 -0.74 -2.99
N ARG A 76 13.89 -0.70 -3.73
CA ARG A 76 15.26 -0.59 -3.16
C ARG A 76 15.53 0.76 -2.49
N LEU A 77 14.83 1.81 -2.90
CA LEU A 77 14.86 3.13 -2.26
C LEU A 77 13.98 3.21 -1.01
N GLY A 78 13.20 2.17 -0.74
CA GLY A 78 12.34 2.07 0.44
C GLY A 78 10.86 2.40 0.20
N MET A 79 10.37 2.31 -1.03
CA MET A 79 8.94 2.41 -1.35
C MET A 79 8.39 1.03 -1.65
N ALA A 80 7.46 0.52 -0.85
CA ALA A 80 6.76 -0.74 -1.13
C ALA A 80 5.30 -0.51 -1.51
N ARG A 81 4.74 -1.48 -2.24
CA ARG A 81 3.31 -1.54 -2.58
C ARG A 81 2.80 -2.95 -2.33
N SER A 82 1.64 -3.08 -1.69
CA SER A 82 0.82 -4.29 -1.78
C SER A 82 -0.10 -4.18 -3.01
N PHE A 83 -0.46 -5.32 -3.58
CA PHE A 83 -1.29 -5.34 -4.78
C PHE A 83 -2.72 -5.74 -4.42
N GLN A 84 -3.70 -5.19 -5.18
CA GLN A 84 -5.13 -5.51 -5.03
C GLN A 84 -5.41 -7.00 -5.25
N LEU A 85 -4.69 -7.63 -6.18
CA LEU A 85 -4.68 -9.08 -6.34
C LEU A 85 -3.58 -9.66 -5.46
N VAL A 86 -3.93 -10.63 -4.61
CA VAL A 86 -2.98 -11.34 -3.74
C VAL A 86 -1.98 -12.09 -4.62
N HIS A 87 -0.85 -11.45 -4.90
CA HIS A 87 0.26 -12.01 -5.69
C HIS A 87 1.19 -12.86 -4.81
N ILE A 88 0.61 -13.76 -4.03
CA ILE A 88 1.40 -14.75 -3.30
C ILE A 88 1.73 -15.92 -4.22
N PHE A 89 2.89 -16.50 -4.02
CA PHE A 89 3.28 -17.74 -4.70
C PHE A 89 2.47 -18.89 -4.09
N PRO A 90 1.50 -19.49 -4.81
CA PRO A 90 0.54 -20.41 -4.21
C PRO A 90 1.18 -21.67 -3.64
N ASP A 91 2.28 -22.10 -4.23
CA ASP A 91 3.00 -23.33 -3.85
C ASP A 91 4.12 -23.10 -2.83
N LEU A 92 4.49 -21.84 -2.57
CA LEU A 92 5.41 -21.51 -1.48
C LEU A 92 4.68 -21.51 -0.13
N THR A 93 5.40 -21.89 0.90
CA THR A 93 4.93 -21.72 2.27
C THR A 93 4.92 -20.24 2.65
N VAL A 94 4.22 -19.89 3.73
CA VAL A 94 4.23 -18.54 4.32
C VAL A 94 5.67 -18.06 4.53
N LEU A 95 6.51 -18.92 5.16
CA LEU A 95 7.90 -18.56 5.45
C LEU A 95 8.71 -18.36 4.18
N GLU A 96 8.59 -19.23 3.18
CA GLU A 96 9.31 -19.10 1.90
C GLU A 96 8.89 -17.85 1.14
N THR A 97 7.61 -17.48 1.18
CA THR A 97 7.09 -16.24 0.57
C THR A 97 7.74 -15.02 1.22
N LEU A 98 7.81 -14.98 2.55
CA LEU A 98 8.47 -13.88 3.27
C LEU A 98 9.98 -13.88 3.08
N GLN A 99 10.62 -15.06 3.02
CA GLN A 99 12.05 -15.19 2.71
C GLN A 99 12.36 -14.62 1.32
N ALA A 100 11.51 -14.87 0.32
CA ALA A 100 11.69 -14.30 -1.03
C ALA A 100 11.72 -12.77 -1.01
N ALA A 101 10.84 -12.13 -0.24
CA ALA A 101 10.84 -10.68 -0.07
C ALA A 101 12.11 -10.17 0.64
N VAL A 102 12.53 -10.84 1.73
CA VAL A 102 13.77 -10.50 2.45
C VAL A 102 15.00 -10.64 1.55
N VAL A 103 15.10 -11.73 0.77
CA VAL A 103 16.18 -11.96 -0.21
C VAL A 103 16.22 -10.86 -1.26
N SER A 104 15.07 -10.46 -1.77
CA SER A 104 14.94 -9.34 -2.72
C SER A 104 15.51 -8.05 -2.13
N ARG A 105 15.11 -7.72 -0.89
CA ARG A 105 15.60 -6.54 -0.19
C ARG A 105 17.12 -6.56 0.05
N LEU A 106 17.66 -7.71 0.44
CA LEU A 106 19.10 -7.88 0.69
C LEU A 106 19.95 -7.96 -0.59
N GLY A 107 19.32 -7.90 -1.77
CA GLY A 107 20.02 -8.01 -3.06
C GLY A 107 20.67 -9.37 -3.30
N ARG A 108 20.18 -10.41 -2.60
CA ARG A 108 20.78 -11.77 -2.65
C ARG A 108 20.15 -12.70 -3.70
N GLY A 109 19.20 -12.21 -4.49
CA GLY A 109 18.46 -12.99 -5.50
C GLY A 109 19.32 -13.58 -6.62
N THR A 110 20.56 -13.09 -6.81
CA THR A 110 21.49 -13.58 -7.82
C THR A 110 22.37 -14.74 -7.34
N ARG A 111 22.27 -15.14 -6.08
CA ARG A 111 22.99 -16.30 -5.53
C ARG A 111 22.28 -17.60 -5.91
N LEU A 112 22.43 -18.00 -7.15
CA LEU A 112 21.75 -19.16 -7.79
C LEU A 112 21.96 -20.52 -7.08
N PHE A 113 22.94 -20.63 -6.18
CA PHE A 113 23.29 -21.89 -5.50
C PHE A 113 23.20 -21.83 -3.97
N ALA A 114 22.78 -20.71 -3.38
CA ALA A 114 22.61 -20.65 -1.93
C ALA A 114 21.20 -21.16 -1.57
N SER A 115 21.12 -22.25 -0.85
CA SER A 115 19.86 -22.70 -0.25
C SER A 115 19.32 -21.60 0.66
N LEU A 116 18.10 -21.12 0.39
CA LEU A 116 17.40 -20.15 1.24
C LEU A 116 17.26 -20.66 2.68
N ALA A 117 17.15 -21.98 2.85
CA ALA A 117 17.09 -22.66 4.15
C ALA A 117 18.38 -22.52 4.99
N GLY A 118 19.52 -22.22 4.37
CA GLY A 118 20.80 -22.05 5.05
C GLY A 118 21.12 -20.61 5.48
N ASP A 119 20.40 -19.59 4.98
CA ASP A 119 20.66 -18.20 5.34
C ASP A 119 19.93 -17.81 6.62
N ARG A 120 20.63 -17.93 7.77
CA ARG A 120 20.08 -17.62 9.09
C ARG A 120 19.51 -16.20 9.20
N GLN A 121 20.11 -15.23 8.52
CA GLN A 121 19.64 -13.84 8.54
C GLN A 121 18.32 -13.71 7.81
N VAL A 122 18.18 -14.31 6.62
CA VAL A 122 16.93 -14.32 5.85
C VAL A 122 15.84 -15.02 6.64
N GLN A 123 16.16 -16.19 7.23
CA GLN A 123 15.19 -16.96 8.01
C GLN A 123 14.71 -16.19 9.25
N ALA A 124 15.62 -15.59 10.02
CA ALA A 124 15.25 -14.82 11.21
C ALA A 124 14.37 -13.61 10.89
N GLN A 125 14.69 -12.89 9.82
CA GLN A 125 13.90 -11.70 9.42
C GLN A 125 12.54 -12.08 8.83
N ALA A 126 12.45 -13.18 8.10
CA ALA A 126 11.17 -13.67 7.60
C ALA A 126 10.27 -14.15 8.75
N LEU A 127 10.86 -14.82 9.77
CA LEU A 127 10.13 -15.25 10.94
C LEU A 127 9.66 -14.06 11.78
N GLU A 128 10.49 -13.03 11.99
CA GLU A 128 10.11 -11.79 12.67
C GLU A 128 8.87 -11.16 12.01
N VAL A 129 8.82 -11.14 10.67
CA VAL A 129 7.66 -10.62 9.95
C VAL A 129 6.44 -11.54 10.11
N ALA A 130 6.63 -12.86 10.04
CA ALA A 130 5.55 -13.82 10.27
C ALA A 130 4.93 -13.67 11.66
N GLU A 131 5.74 -13.48 12.68
CA GLU A 131 5.29 -13.22 14.06
C GLU A 131 4.53 -11.90 14.16
N LEU A 132 5.04 -10.85 13.51
CA LEU A 132 4.44 -9.51 13.52
C LEU A 132 3.03 -9.49 12.92
N PHE A 133 2.80 -10.34 11.92
CA PHE A 133 1.51 -10.46 11.23
C PHE A 133 0.64 -11.63 11.74
N GLY A 134 1.05 -12.31 12.83
CA GLY A 134 0.29 -13.43 13.39
C GLY A 134 0.27 -14.69 12.52
N LEU A 135 1.23 -14.83 11.59
CA LEU A 135 1.32 -15.93 10.65
C LEU A 135 2.37 -17.01 11.06
N ALA A 136 2.99 -16.86 12.23
CA ALA A 136 4.09 -17.72 12.67
C ALA A 136 3.69 -19.19 12.81
N ASP A 137 2.49 -19.48 13.31
CA ASP A 137 1.99 -20.85 13.48
C ASP A 137 1.71 -21.54 12.14
N GLN A 138 1.41 -20.75 11.12
CA GLN A 138 1.13 -21.22 9.76
C GLN A 138 2.36 -21.15 8.84
N ARG A 139 3.57 -20.89 9.37
CA ARG A 139 4.78 -20.63 8.59
C ARG A 139 5.15 -21.72 7.59
N HIS A 140 4.74 -22.97 7.86
CA HIS A 140 4.98 -24.13 7.01
C HIS A 140 3.79 -24.50 6.11
N ALA A 141 2.66 -23.81 6.25
CA ALA A 141 1.50 -24.01 5.39
C ALA A 141 1.77 -23.40 4.00
N ALA A 142 1.38 -24.12 2.93
CA ALA A 142 1.42 -23.57 1.60
C ALA A 142 0.39 -22.43 1.46
N SER A 143 0.79 -21.34 0.84
CA SER A 143 0.00 -20.11 0.74
C SER A 143 -1.40 -20.33 0.12
N LYS A 144 -1.52 -21.28 -0.81
CA LYS A 144 -2.81 -21.66 -1.42
C LYS A 144 -3.84 -22.20 -0.43
N HIS A 145 -3.39 -22.77 0.69
CA HIS A 145 -4.26 -23.39 1.70
C HIS A 145 -4.68 -22.43 2.82
N LEU A 146 -4.13 -21.23 2.84
CA LEU A 146 -4.51 -20.21 3.82
C LEU A 146 -5.97 -19.75 3.62
N PRO A 147 -6.68 -19.40 4.71
CA PRO A 147 -7.90 -18.61 4.63
C PRO A 147 -7.68 -17.30 3.86
N GLN A 148 -8.75 -16.72 3.33
CA GLN A 148 -8.63 -15.50 2.50
C GLN A 148 -8.04 -14.30 3.27
N GLY A 149 -8.41 -14.14 4.55
CA GLY A 149 -7.84 -13.12 5.42
C GLY A 149 -6.33 -13.28 5.62
N ASP A 150 -5.87 -14.51 5.88
CA ASP A 150 -4.44 -14.82 6.07
C ASP A 150 -3.64 -14.66 4.77
N LYS A 151 -4.24 -14.96 3.61
CA LYS A 151 -3.65 -14.66 2.30
C LYS A 151 -3.41 -13.17 2.14
N LYS A 152 -4.41 -12.35 2.53
CA LYS A 152 -4.30 -10.90 2.46
C LYS A 152 -3.23 -10.38 3.44
N LEU A 153 -3.21 -10.91 4.67
CA LEU A 153 -2.14 -10.60 5.63
C LEU A 153 -0.76 -10.98 5.09
N LEU A 154 -0.61 -12.12 4.43
CA LEU A 154 0.66 -12.57 3.86
C LEU A 154 1.13 -11.65 2.72
N ASP A 155 0.20 -11.19 1.87
CA ASP A 155 0.52 -10.21 0.81
C ASP A 155 1.06 -8.92 1.40
N VAL A 156 0.36 -8.35 2.38
CA VAL A 156 0.80 -7.15 3.10
C VAL A 156 2.12 -7.40 3.84
N ALA A 157 2.25 -8.53 4.56
CA ALA A 157 3.47 -8.92 5.27
C ALA A 157 4.69 -9.00 4.33
N SER A 158 4.48 -9.48 3.10
CA SER A 158 5.53 -9.55 2.08
C SER A 158 6.04 -8.17 1.68
N ALA A 159 5.15 -7.17 1.58
CA ALA A 159 5.55 -5.79 1.35
C ALA A 159 6.30 -5.19 2.56
N PHE A 160 5.89 -5.54 3.79
CA PHE A 160 6.58 -5.14 5.01
C PHE A 160 7.95 -5.82 5.20
N ALA A 161 8.15 -7.03 4.69
CA ALA A 161 9.44 -7.72 4.70
C ALA A 161 10.52 -6.96 3.90
N LEU A 162 10.13 -6.08 2.99
CA LEU A 162 11.02 -5.15 2.31
C LEU A 162 11.53 -4.03 3.23
N ARG A 163 11.00 -3.89 4.45
CA ARG A 163 11.26 -2.79 5.41
C ARG A 163 11.18 -1.42 4.75
N PRO A 164 10.03 -1.07 4.18
CA PRO A 164 9.88 0.18 3.46
C PRO A 164 9.86 1.39 4.39
N SER A 165 10.32 2.53 3.88
CA SER A 165 10.11 3.83 4.53
C SER A 165 8.72 4.41 4.23
N ILE A 166 8.12 4.03 3.11
CA ILE A 166 6.72 4.32 2.77
C ILE A 166 6.07 3.09 2.15
N ILE A 167 4.83 2.82 2.53
CA ILE A 167 4.05 1.73 1.96
C ILE A 167 2.75 2.24 1.34
N LEU A 168 2.45 1.74 0.13
CA LEU A 168 1.20 2.01 -0.56
C LEU A 168 0.36 0.72 -0.56
N LEU A 169 -0.86 0.82 -0.03
CA LEU A 169 -1.77 -0.30 0.16
C LEU A 169 -2.99 -0.10 -0.74
N ASP A 170 -3.27 -1.08 -1.59
CA ASP A 170 -4.39 -1.06 -2.51
C ASP A 170 -5.48 -2.01 -1.99
N GLU A 171 -6.51 -1.44 -1.37
CA GLU A 171 -7.63 -2.16 -0.73
C GLU A 171 -7.17 -3.27 0.23
N PRO A 172 -6.40 -2.94 1.29
CA PRO A 172 -5.83 -3.95 2.18
C PRO A 172 -6.87 -4.78 2.91
N THR A 173 -8.11 -4.31 3.02
CA THR A 173 -9.20 -5.00 3.72
C THR A 173 -10.25 -5.60 2.77
N SER A 174 -10.02 -5.58 1.45
CA SER A 174 -10.99 -6.11 0.48
C SER A 174 -11.13 -7.63 0.59
N GLY A 175 -12.37 -8.12 0.52
CA GLY A 175 -12.67 -9.55 0.50
C GLY A 175 -12.60 -10.25 1.87
N VAL A 176 -12.46 -9.50 2.98
CA VAL A 176 -12.49 -10.05 4.33
C VAL A 176 -13.72 -9.60 5.11
N SER A 177 -14.07 -10.34 6.18
CA SER A 177 -15.21 -10.00 7.02
C SER A 177 -15.00 -8.68 7.76
N THR A 178 -16.07 -7.99 8.15
CA THR A 178 -16.01 -6.72 8.88
C THR A 178 -15.22 -6.86 10.18
N ALA A 179 -15.35 -7.98 10.90
CA ALA A 179 -14.62 -8.24 12.14
C ALA A 179 -13.09 -8.36 11.90
N ASP A 180 -12.70 -8.97 10.77
CA ASP A 180 -11.30 -9.17 10.43
C ASP A 180 -10.62 -7.89 9.91
N LYS A 181 -11.38 -6.96 9.33
CA LYS A 181 -10.83 -5.69 8.79
C LYS A 181 -10.12 -4.88 9.86
N THR A 182 -10.74 -4.71 11.02
CA THR A 182 -10.16 -3.98 12.15
C THR A 182 -8.86 -4.64 12.62
N ALA A 183 -8.87 -5.98 12.80
CA ALA A 183 -7.70 -6.73 13.21
C ALA A 183 -6.54 -6.61 12.19
N ILE A 184 -6.84 -6.64 10.89
CA ILE A 184 -5.85 -6.43 9.82
C ILE A 184 -5.25 -5.02 9.93
N MET A 185 -6.08 -3.99 10.10
CA MET A 185 -5.62 -2.60 10.19
C MET A 185 -4.77 -2.34 11.44
N GLU A 186 -5.16 -2.89 12.59
CA GLU A 186 -4.38 -2.81 13.83
C GLU A 186 -3.01 -3.47 13.69
N THR A 187 -2.99 -4.66 13.08
CA THR A 187 -1.74 -5.39 12.76
C THR A 187 -0.86 -4.56 11.86
N LEU A 188 -1.42 -3.96 10.81
CA LEU A 188 -0.72 -3.15 9.82
C LEU A 188 -0.12 -1.88 10.46
N VAL A 189 -0.90 -1.15 11.27
CA VAL A 189 -0.42 0.05 11.97
C VAL A 189 0.68 -0.32 12.98
N THR A 190 0.51 -1.41 13.72
CA THR A 190 1.51 -1.90 14.67
C THR A 190 2.79 -2.30 13.96
N ALA A 191 2.68 -3.05 12.85
CA ALA A 191 3.81 -3.46 12.04
C ALA A 191 4.57 -2.27 11.48
N SER A 192 3.85 -1.27 10.94
CA SER A 192 4.46 -0.06 10.37
C SER A 192 5.35 0.66 11.39
N ARG A 193 4.85 0.83 12.61
CA ARG A 193 5.61 1.45 13.71
C ARG A 193 6.85 0.65 14.08
N ARG A 194 6.73 -0.69 14.18
CA ARG A 194 7.85 -1.57 14.58
C ARG A 194 8.98 -1.61 13.56
N ILE A 195 8.67 -1.56 12.27
CA ILE A 195 9.72 -1.57 11.23
C ILE A 195 10.27 -0.18 10.92
N GLY A 196 9.70 0.89 11.51
CA GLY A 196 10.08 2.27 11.25
C GLY A 196 9.57 2.80 9.90
N CYS A 197 8.41 2.32 9.44
CA CYS A 197 7.73 2.87 8.28
C CYS A 197 7.31 4.31 8.59
N ARG A 198 7.66 5.25 7.71
CA ARG A 198 7.51 6.69 7.92
C ARG A 198 6.19 7.23 7.39
N ALA A 199 5.53 6.52 6.47
CA ALA A 199 4.20 6.90 6.00
C ALA A 199 3.47 5.70 5.40
N ILE A 200 2.14 5.75 5.48
CA ILE A 200 1.23 4.80 4.84
C ILE A 200 0.31 5.58 3.91
N ILE A 201 0.18 5.10 2.68
CA ILE A 201 -0.87 5.53 1.76
C ILE A 201 -1.76 4.33 1.52
N GLN A 202 -3.08 4.48 1.69
CA GLN A 202 -4.02 3.45 1.30
C GLN A 202 -5.05 3.96 0.30
N VAL A 203 -5.50 3.08 -0.57
CA VAL A 203 -6.76 3.23 -1.31
C VAL A 203 -7.76 2.31 -0.65
N GLU A 204 -8.88 2.83 -0.22
CA GLU A 204 -9.92 2.08 0.45
C GLU A 204 -11.31 2.58 0.07
N HIS A 205 -12.29 1.67 0.15
CA HIS A 205 -13.71 1.94 -0.09
C HIS A 205 -14.56 1.82 1.17
N ASP A 206 -14.01 1.19 2.20
CA ASP A 206 -14.67 1.07 3.51
C ASP A 206 -14.44 2.34 4.30
N MET A 207 -15.51 3.13 4.48
CA MET A 207 -15.42 4.43 5.13
C MET A 207 -15.16 4.31 6.63
N ASP A 208 -15.52 3.21 7.29
CA ASP A 208 -15.19 2.99 8.70
C ASP A 208 -13.68 2.86 8.87
N ILE A 209 -13.04 2.11 7.99
CA ILE A 209 -11.59 1.98 7.94
C ILE A 209 -10.93 3.32 7.59
N VAL A 210 -11.42 4.01 6.57
CA VAL A 210 -10.87 5.31 6.16
C VAL A 210 -10.92 6.32 7.30
N PHE A 211 -12.08 6.49 7.93
CA PHE A 211 -12.24 7.47 9.01
C PHE A 211 -11.59 7.05 10.33
N GLY A 212 -11.45 5.73 10.57
CA GLY A 212 -10.86 5.20 11.80
C GLY A 212 -9.34 5.29 11.85
N TYR A 213 -8.66 5.27 10.71
CA TYR A 213 -7.20 5.13 10.67
C TYR A 213 -6.47 6.29 9.99
N SER A 214 -7.13 7.14 9.22
CA SER A 214 -6.47 8.20 8.45
C SER A 214 -6.22 9.46 9.26
N ASP A 215 -5.04 10.04 9.10
CA ASP A 215 -4.76 11.42 9.54
C ASP A 215 -5.29 12.44 8.53
N ARG A 216 -5.30 12.05 7.25
CA ARG A 216 -5.76 12.88 6.13
C ARG A 216 -6.37 12.02 5.02
N ILE A 217 -7.34 12.61 4.33
CA ILE A 217 -8.07 11.95 3.24
C ILE A 217 -8.01 12.84 2.00
N ILE A 218 -7.63 12.23 0.87
CA ILE A 218 -7.74 12.83 -0.45
C ILE A 218 -8.92 12.18 -1.16
N ALA A 219 -9.92 12.96 -1.51
CA ALA A 219 -11.03 12.53 -2.35
C ALA A 219 -10.73 12.84 -3.82
N LEU A 220 -10.73 11.80 -4.66
CA LEU A 220 -10.56 11.91 -6.10
C LEU A 220 -11.91 11.76 -6.80
N HIS A 221 -12.14 12.58 -7.81
CA HIS A 221 -13.28 12.48 -8.71
C HIS A 221 -12.86 12.91 -10.12
N GLU A 222 -13.19 12.14 -11.14
CA GLU A 222 -12.89 12.41 -12.55
C GLU A 222 -11.43 12.84 -12.80
N GLY A 223 -10.48 12.13 -12.17
CA GLY A 223 -9.05 12.40 -12.33
C GLY A 223 -8.52 13.65 -11.62
N LYS A 224 -9.32 14.29 -10.76
CA LYS A 224 -8.95 15.50 -10.03
C LYS A 224 -9.08 15.30 -8.53
N VAL A 225 -8.32 16.09 -7.76
CA VAL A 225 -8.53 16.21 -6.31
C VAL A 225 -9.77 17.06 -6.06
N LEU A 226 -10.80 16.44 -5.51
CA LEU A 226 -12.03 17.09 -5.11
C LEU A 226 -11.89 17.73 -3.73
N ALA A 227 -11.22 17.05 -2.81
CA ALA A 227 -10.90 17.56 -1.48
C ALA A 227 -9.63 16.88 -0.94
N ASP A 228 -8.92 17.60 -0.08
CA ASP A 228 -7.73 17.16 0.63
C ASP A 228 -7.78 17.73 2.05
N ALA A 229 -8.21 16.94 3.03
CA ALA A 229 -8.48 17.42 4.38
C ALA A 229 -8.42 16.32 5.44
N ALA A 230 -8.45 16.74 6.71
CA ALA A 230 -8.63 15.83 7.85
C ALA A 230 -10.01 15.12 7.78
N PRO A 231 -10.14 13.91 8.38
CA PRO A 231 -11.36 13.11 8.34
C PRO A 231 -12.64 13.87 8.76
N ALA A 232 -12.56 14.71 9.80
CA ALA A 232 -13.69 15.51 10.26
C ALA A 232 -14.19 16.48 9.17
N ALA A 233 -13.28 17.19 8.51
CA ALA A 233 -13.63 18.13 7.44
C ALA A 233 -14.18 17.43 6.19
N ILE A 234 -13.72 16.20 5.90
CA ILE A 234 -14.27 15.37 4.82
C ILE A 234 -15.72 14.97 5.13
N ARG A 235 -16.03 14.58 6.38
CA ARG A 235 -17.41 14.24 6.81
C ARG A 235 -18.40 15.41 6.64
N GLU A 236 -17.93 16.65 6.86
CA GLU A 236 -18.74 17.87 6.75
C GLU A 236 -18.87 18.39 5.32
N ASN A 237 -18.00 17.94 4.41
CA ASN A 237 -18.02 18.39 3.03
C ASN A 237 -19.12 17.69 2.22
N ARG A 238 -20.29 18.34 2.11
CA ARG A 238 -21.45 17.80 1.38
C ARG A 238 -21.11 17.36 -0.03
N HIS A 239 -20.28 18.12 -0.74
CA HIS A 239 -19.92 17.77 -2.11
C HIS A 239 -19.14 16.45 -2.19
N VAL A 240 -18.22 16.22 -1.26
CA VAL A 240 -17.51 14.94 -1.16
C VAL A 240 -18.45 13.80 -0.75
N VAL A 241 -19.32 14.07 0.23
CA VAL A 241 -20.30 13.06 0.69
C VAL A 241 -21.21 12.65 -0.46
N ASP A 242 -21.79 13.58 -1.18
CA ASP A 242 -22.75 13.29 -2.26
C ASP A 242 -22.10 12.64 -3.48
N THR A 243 -20.83 12.99 -3.77
CA THR A 243 -20.14 12.58 -5.01
C THR A 243 -19.29 11.31 -4.84
N VAL A 244 -18.68 11.15 -3.67
CA VAL A 244 -17.64 10.12 -3.44
C VAL A 244 -18.07 9.09 -2.43
N ILE A 245 -18.65 9.50 -1.29
CA ILE A 245 -18.92 8.62 -0.15
C ILE A 245 -20.30 7.96 -0.29
N GLY A 246 -21.30 8.72 -0.76
CA GLY A 246 -22.70 8.32 -0.83
C GLY A 246 -23.36 8.38 0.55
N ARG A 247 -23.20 7.34 1.38
CA ARG A 247 -23.72 7.28 2.75
C ARG A 247 -22.59 7.34 3.75
N LEU A 248 -22.67 8.27 4.70
CA LEU A 248 -21.73 8.29 5.82
C LEU A 248 -21.99 7.11 6.78
N PRO A 249 -20.94 6.49 7.33
CA PRO A 249 -21.10 5.55 8.42
C PRO A 249 -21.66 6.26 9.66
N ASP A 250 -22.40 5.50 10.49
CA ASP A 250 -22.93 6.03 11.74
C ASP A 250 -21.77 6.48 12.65
N PRO A 251 -21.96 7.57 13.40
CA PRO A 251 -20.93 8.00 14.34
C PRO A 251 -20.72 6.93 15.42
N ALA A 252 -19.47 6.57 15.65
CA ALA A 252 -19.08 5.61 16.69
C ALA A 252 -19.31 6.15 18.09
#